data_7b34a50b9d4da84ab633e7cf3b759ff9
#
_entry.id   7b34a50b9d4da84ab633e7cf3b759ff9
#
_cell.length_a   1.000
_cell.length_b   1.000
_cell.length_c   1.000
_cell.angle_alpha   90.00
_cell.angle_beta   90.00
_cell.angle_gamma   90.00
#
_symmetry.space_group_name_H-M   'P 1'
#
loop_
_entity.id
_entity.type
_entity.pdbx_description
1 polymer ?
#
loop_
_entity_poly.entity_id
_entity_poly.type
_entity_poly.pdbx_seq_one_letter_code
_entity_poly.pdbx_strand_id
1 'polypeptide(L)'
;EIERIAHVAFQRARRRDSHVTSVDKANVLEVSGLWREVVTGVKEEHYPHVALRHLYVDNAAMQVVKDPQQFDVVLTGTLFGDILSDLAAALPGSLGLLPSASVGGQVGLFEPVHGSAPDIAGTDHANPIAAILSGALLLDEVGEPKAADAIRHAVDTTLENGFRTGDLASTDEDAVSTSTFGREVATRATKRSLKNT
;
A
#
# COMPACT_ATOMS: atom_id res chain seq x y z
N GLU A 1 8.80 -14.54 -13.88
CA GLU A 1 7.85 -13.92 -12.96
C GLU A 1 8.54 -13.45 -11.67
N ILE A 2 9.27 -14.34 -10.95
CA ILE A 2 9.97 -14.00 -9.70
C ILE A 2 10.95 -12.84 -9.92
N GLU A 3 11.80 -12.92 -10.93
CA GLU A 3 12.77 -11.90 -11.30
C GLU A 3 12.07 -10.54 -11.56
N ARG A 4 10.98 -10.55 -12.33
CA ARG A 4 10.23 -9.33 -12.67
C ARG A 4 9.67 -8.63 -11.44
N ILE A 5 9.03 -9.37 -10.52
CA ILE A 5 8.49 -8.78 -9.30
C ILE A 5 9.58 -8.38 -8.30
N ALA A 6 10.72 -9.09 -8.29
CA ALA A 6 11.87 -8.73 -7.49
C ALA A 6 12.42 -7.35 -7.90
N HIS A 7 12.57 -7.09 -9.21
CA HIS A 7 12.97 -5.77 -9.69
C HIS A 7 12.00 -4.66 -9.24
N VAL A 8 10.69 -4.90 -9.31
CA VAL A 8 9.68 -3.94 -8.84
C VAL A 8 9.87 -3.65 -7.34
N ALA A 9 10.04 -4.69 -6.52
CA ALA A 9 10.21 -4.52 -5.07
C ALA A 9 11.49 -3.73 -4.73
N PHE A 10 12.62 -4.07 -5.33
CA PHE A 10 13.89 -3.36 -5.09
C PHE A 10 13.86 -1.91 -5.60
N GLN A 11 13.20 -1.63 -6.73
CA GLN A 11 13.01 -0.26 -7.21
C GLN A 11 12.13 0.57 -6.26
N ARG A 12 11.08 -0.02 -5.70
CA ARG A 12 10.24 0.63 -4.69
C ARG A 12 11.04 0.91 -3.41
N ALA A 13 11.82 -0.08 -2.91
CA ALA A 13 12.64 0.08 -1.71
C ALA A 13 13.68 1.20 -1.86
N ARG A 14 14.33 1.36 -3.04
CA ARG A 14 15.27 2.46 -3.31
C ARG A 14 14.68 3.87 -3.17
N ARG A 15 13.37 4.01 -3.26
CA ARG A 15 12.65 5.28 -3.08
C ARG A 15 12.10 5.45 -1.65
N ARG A 16 12.41 4.50 -0.78
CA ARG A 16 11.96 4.41 0.62
C ARG A 16 13.17 4.13 1.51
N ASP A 17 13.04 3.27 2.52
CA ASP A 17 14.09 2.99 3.50
C ASP A 17 15.14 1.97 3.03
N SER A 18 15.11 1.61 1.74
CA SER A 18 16.08 0.70 1.10
C SER A 18 16.15 -0.70 1.72
N HIS A 19 15.01 -1.23 2.16
CA HIS A 19 14.91 -2.55 2.77
C HIS A 19 13.79 -3.39 2.15
N VAL A 20 14.12 -4.62 1.70
CA VAL A 20 13.15 -5.61 1.21
C VAL A 20 13.11 -6.80 2.18
N THR A 21 11.90 -7.14 2.64
CA THR A 21 11.63 -8.40 3.33
C THR A 21 10.94 -9.35 2.35
N SER A 22 11.67 -10.37 1.90
CA SER A 22 11.15 -11.43 1.04
C SER A 22 10.50 -12.52 1.90
N VAL A 23 9.23 -12.82 1.62
CA VAL A 23 8.44 -13.77 2.41
C VAL A 23 8.09 -15.00 1.59
N ASP A 24 8.33 -16.17 2.15
CA ASP A 24 8.19 -17.47 1.50
C ASP A 24 7.94 -18.61 2.51
N LYS A 25 7.97 -19.87 2.05
CA LYS A 25 7.87 -21.07 2.88
C LYS A 25 8.96 -22.10 2.48
N ALA A 26 10.20 -21.67 2.31
CA ALA A 26 11.30 -22.50 1.79
C ALA A 26 11.68 -23.69 2.69
N ASN A 27 11.25 -23.71 3.95
CA ASN A 27 11.42 -24.86 4.83
C ASN A 27 10.44 -26.02 4.52
N VAL A 28 9.44 -25.80 3.64
CA VAL A 28 8.42 -26.80 3.28
C VAL A 28 8.28 -26.94 1.76
N LEU A 29 8.36 -25.84 1.01
CA LEU A 29 8.07 -25.78 -0.41
C LEU A 29 9.35 -25.60 -1.23
N GLU A 30 9.63 -26.52 -2.13
CA GLU A 30 10.79 -26.43 -3.04
C GLU A 30 10.73 -25.19 -3.93
N VAL A 31 9.54 -24.81 -4.42
CA VAL A 31 9.33 -23.60 -5.21
C VAL A 31 9.74 -22.33 -4.45
N SER A 32 9.66 -22.34 -3.13
CA SER A 32 10.14 -21.23 -2.31
C SER A 32 11.68 -21.20 -2.19
N GLY A 33 12.34 -22.33 -2.40
CA GLY A 33 13.80 -22.39 -2.57
C GLY A 33 14.23 -21.63 -3.83
N LEU A 34 13.60 -21.93 -4.97
CA LEU A 34 13.81 -21.21 -6.22
C LEU A 34 13.49 -19.70 -6.07
N TRP A 35 12.41 -19.37 -5.37
CA TRP A 35 12.07 -17.97 -5.05
C TRP A 35 13.22 -17.23 -4.38
N ARG A 36 13.81 -17.80 -3.32
CA ARG A 36 14.93 -17.18 -2.59
C ARG A 36 16.16 -17.02 -3.47
N GLU A 37 16.50 -18.05 -4.24
CA GLU A 37 17.64 -18.04 -5.15
C GLU A 37 17.53 -16.89 -6.15
N VAL A 38 16.39 -16.78 -6.85
CA VAL A 38 16.18 -15.74 -7.85
C VAL A 38 16.16 -14.35 -7.21
N VAL A 39 15.44 -14.15 -6.10
CA VAL A 39 15.39 -12.85 -5.41
C VAL A 39 16.75 -12.40 -4.92
N THR A 40 17.55 -13.35 -4.39
CA THR A 40 18.92 -13.07 -3.94
C THR A 40 19.81 -12.70 -5.12
N GLY A 41 19.77 -13.45 -6.22
CA GLY A 41 20.53 -13.16 -7.44
C GLY A 41 20.22 -11.76 -8.00
N VAL A 42 18.96 -11.40 -8.11
CA VAL A 42 18.54 -10.05 -8.56
C VAL A 42 19.09 -8.96 -7.63
N LYS A 43 19.04 -9.18 -6.31
CA LYS A 43 19.58 -8.24 -5.32
C LYS A 43 21.10 -8.05 -5.50
N GLU A 44 21.84 -9.13 -5.62
CA GLU A 44 23.30 -9.10 -5.70
C GLU A 44 23.79 -8.43 -6.99
N GLU A 45 23.13 -8.74 -8.12
CA GLU A 45 23.53 -8.23 -9.42
C GLU A 45 23.11 -6.76 -9.65
N HIS A 46 21.90 -6.38 -9.24
CA HIS A 46 21.30 -5.10 -9.64
C HIS A 46 21.07 -4.12 -8.51
N TYR A 47 20.97 -4.60 -7.25
CA TYR A 47 20.59 -3.75 -6.10
C TYR A 47 21.49 -3.98 -4.88
N PRO A 48 22.83 -3.94 -5.01
CA PRO A 48 23.76 -4.31 -3.93
C PRO A 48 23.58 -3.46 -2.66
N HIS A 49 23.08 -2.23 -2.80
CA HIS A 49 22.88 -1.28 -1.69
C HIS A 49 21.52 -1.40 -0.98
N VAL A 50 20.60 -2.22 -1.49
CA VAL A 50 19.31 -2.47 -0.82
C VAL A 50 19.46 -3.65 0.13
N ALA A 51 19.04 -3.49 1.37
CA ALA A 51 19.02 -4.58 2.34
C ALA A 51 17.95 -5.62 1.96
N LEU A 52 18.28 -6.89 2.07
CA LEU A 52 17.37 -8.01 1.84
C LEU A 52 17.41 -8.94 3.05
N ARG A 53 16.23 -9.30 3.57
CA ARG A 53 16.08 -10.43 4.49
C ARG A 53 14.98 -11.36 4.00
N HIS A 54 15.10 -12.64 4.31
CA HIS A 54 14.07 -13.63 4.06
C HIS A 54 13.36 -14.00 5.36
N LEU A 55 12.03 -14.06 5.34
CA LEU A 55 11.22 -14.59 6.43
C LEU A 55 10.32 -15.71 5.92
N TYR A 56 10.08 -16.71 6.77
CA TYR A 56 8.98 -17.63 6.53
C TYR A 56 7.65 -16.93 6.79
N VAL A 57 6.62 -17.29 6.02
CA VAL A 57 5.33 -16.62 6.05
C VAL A 57 4.66 -16.63 7.42
N ASP A 58 4.78 -17.70 8.19
CA ASP A 58 4.28 -17.80 9.56
C ASP A 58 4.97 -16.80 10.51
N ASN A 59 6.28 -16.66 10.40
CA ASN A 59 7.02 -15.63 11.15
C ASN A 59 6.66 -14.23 10.65
N ALA A 60 6.56 -14.02 9.34
CA ALA A 60 6.17 -12.72 8.78
C ALA A 60 4.78 -12.29 9.30
N ALA A 61 3.80 -13.18 9.31
CA ALA A 61 2.46 -12.92 9.85
C ALA A 61 2.52 -12.47 11.33
N MET A 62 3.31 -13.17 12.15
CA MET A 62 3.51 -12.83 13.55
C MET A 62 4.17 -11.44 13.72
N GLN A 63 5.19 -11.14 12.89
CA GLN A 63 5.94 -9.89 12.94
C GLN A 63 5.10 -8.70 12.46
N VAL A 64 4.24 -8.88 11.45
CA VAL A 64 3.31 -7.84 10.98
C VAL A 64 2.39 -7.37 12.12
N VAL A 65 1.89 -8.30 12.94
CA VAL A 65 1.03 -7.96 14.09
C VAL A 65 1.84 -7.33 15.24
N LYS A 66 3.05 -7.87 15.50
CA LYS A 66 3.84 -7.47 16.66
C LYS A 66 4.55 -6.13 16.46
N ASP A 67 5.13 -5.91 15.29
CA ASP A 67 5.94 -4.74 14.96
C ASP A 67 5.86 -4.46 13.45
N PRO A 68 4.76 -3.89 12.95
CA PRO A 68 4.58 -3.60 11.54
C PRO A 68 5.58 -2.57 10.99
N GLN A 69 6.10 -1.69 11.84
CA GLN A 69 7.02 -0.62 11.43
C GLN A 69 8.40 -1.14 11.00
N GLN A 70 8.74 -2.37 11.33
CA GLN A 70 9.99 -2.98 10.86
C GLN A 70 10.03 -3.28 9.35
N PHE A 71 8.87 -3.23 8.68
CA PHE A 71 8.75 -3.54 7.26
C PHE A 71 8.74 -2.26 6.42
N ASP A 72 9.58 -2.21 5.39
CA ASP A 72 9.56 -1.16 4.36
C ASP A 72 8.84 -1.68 3.10
N VAL A 73 9.43 -2.66 2.41
CA VAL A 73 8.81 -3.35 1.28
C VAL A 73 8.75 -4.84 1.56
N VAL A 74 7.55 -5.41 1.53
CA VAL A 74 7.35 -6.86 1.61
C VAL A 74 7.18 -7.42 0.20
N LEU A 75 8.04 -8.37 -0.16
CA LEU A 75 8.02 -9.08 -1.44
C LEU A 75 7.60 -10.53 -1.22
N THR A 76 6.54 -10.97 -1.89
CA THR A 76 6.03 -12.34 -1.75
C THR A 76 5.21 -12.77 -2.96
N GLY A 77 4.95 -14.07 -3.08
CA GLY A 77 4.04 -14.63 -4.08
C GLY A 77 2.58 -14.34 -3.73
N THR A 78 1.69 -14.43 -4.71
CA THR A 78 0.27 -14.04 -4.61
C THR A 78 -0.44 -14.70 -3.43
N LEU A 79 -0.28 -16.02 -3.22
CA LEU A 79 -0.96 -16.74 -2.14
C LEU A 79 -0.63 -16.17 -0.75
N PHE A 80 0.63 -15.95 -0.47
CA PHE A 80 1.05 -15.42 0.84
C PHE A 80 0.81 -13.91 0.92
N GLY A 81 0.91 -13.21 -0.21
CA GLY A 81 0.66 -11.78 -0.31
C GLY A 81 -0.79 -11.44 0.02
N ASP A 82 -1.73 -12.19 -0.51
CA ASP A 82 -3.16 -12.05 -0.25
C ASP A 82 -3.47 -12.18 1.26
N ILE A 83 -2.98 -13.26 1.88
CA ILE A 83 -3.17 -13.49 3.32
C ILE A 83 -2.52 -12.41 4.19
N LEU A 84 -1.28 -12.02 3.84
CA LEU A 84 -0.53 -11.05 4.63
C LEU A 84 -1.06 -9.62 4.46
N SER A 85 -1.56 -9.26 3.28
CA SER A 85 -2.17 -7.95 3.05
C SER A 85 -3.46 -7.78 3.84
N ASP A 86 -4.32 -8.80 3.88
CA ASP A 86 -5.55 -8.78 4.67
C ASP A 86 -5.26 -8.72 6.17
N LEU A 87 -4.26 -9.49 6.64
CA LEU A 87 -3.81 -9.39 8.02
C LEU A 87 -3.29 -7.99 8.35
N ALA A 88 -2.49 -7.40 7.47
CA ALA A 88 -1.97 -6.05 7.66
C ALA A 88 -3.07 -4.98 7.61
N ALA A 89 -4.11 -5.20 6.80
CA ALA A 89 -5.28 -4.34 6.70
C ALA A 89 -6.06 -4.20 8.02
N ALA A 90 -6.03 -5.23 8.83
CA ALA A 90 -6.68 -5.23 10.15
C ALA A 90 -5.99 -4.26 11.14
N LEU A 91 -4.73 -3.92 10.94
CA LEU A 91 -3.97 -3.06 11.87
C LEU A 91 -4.45 -1.59 11.88
N PRO A 92 -4.65 -0.92 10.75
CA PRO A 92 -5.21 0.43 10.72
C PRO A 92 -6.71 0.49 10.99
N GLY A 93 -7.38 -0.66 11.07
CA GLY A 93 -8.79 -0.78 11.47
C GLY A 93 -9.82 -0.61 10.35
N SER A 94 -9.41 -0.34 9.10
CA SER A 94 -10.35 -0.22 7.98
C SER A 94 -9.73 -0.62 6.64
N LEU A 95 -10.45 -1.44 5.87
CA LEU A 95 -10.15 -1.73 4.47
C LEU A 95 -10.27 -0.48 3.57
N GLY A 96 -11.05 0.51 3.99
CA GLY A 96 -11.22 1.78 3.30
C GLY A 96 -9.95 2.65 3.23
N LEU A 97 -8.85 2.23 3.87
CA LEU A 97 -7.55 2.89 3.84
C LEU A 97 -6.59 2.34 2.77
N LEU A 98 -6.89 1.17 2.19
CA LEU A 98 -5.92 0.40 1.41
C LEU A 98 -6.08 0.59 -0.10
N PRO A 99 -5.14 1.29 -0.75
CA PRO A 99 -5.05 1.36 -2.19
C PRO A 99 -4.41 0.10 -2.76
N SER A 100 -4.71 -0.21 -4.02
CA SER A 100 -4.08 -1.28 -4.77
C SER A 100 -3.70 -0.84 -6.17
N ALA A 101 -2.68 -1.52 -6.72
CA ALA A 101 -2.26 -1.34 -8.10
C ALA A 101 -1.75 -2.67 -8.68
N SER A 102 -2.31 -3.10 -9.80
CA SER A 102 -1.80 -4.20 -10.62
C SER A 102 -1.01 -3.60 -11.78
N VAL A 103 0.32 -3.71 -11.73
CA VAL A 103 1.24 -3.10 -12.68
C VAL A 103 2.19 -4.13 -13.30
N GLY A 104 2.90 -3.74 -14.36
CA GLY A 104 3.87 -4.61 -15.03
C GLY A 104 3.38 -5.23 -16.33
N GLY A 105 2.15 -4.94 -16.76
CA GLY A 105 1.61 -5.19 -18.10
C GLY A 105 1.65 -3.93 -18.98
N GLN A 106 0.97 -3.99 -20.13
CA GLN A 106 0.78 -2.81 -21.00
C GLN A 106 -0.22 -1.80 -20.41
N VAL A 107 -1.12 -2.27 -19.57
CA VAL A 107 -2.16 -1.48 -18.91
C VAL A 107 -2.09 -1.76 -17.41
N GLY A 108 -2.04 -0.70 -16.59
CA GLY A 108 -2.15 -0.79 -15.14
C GLY A 108 -3.62 -0.73 -14.69
N LEU A 109 -3.95 -1.43 -13.60
CA LEU A 109 -5.22 -1.31 -12.91
C LEU A 109 -4.97 -0.72 -11.52
N PHE A 110 -5.72 0.32 -11.17
CA PHE A 110 -5.59 1.03 -9.90
C PHE A 110 -6.97 1.09 -9.24
N GLU A 111 -7.12 0.42 -8.14
CA GLU A 111 -8.41 0.27 -7.46
C GLU A 111 -8.21 0.12 -5.94
N PRO A 112 -9.23 0.41 -5.12
CA PRO A 112 -9.21 0.01 -3.71
C PRO A 112 -9.10 -1.51 -3.55
N VAL A 113 -8.55 -1.97 -2.44
CA VAL A 113 -8.55 -3.39 -2.08
C VAL A 113 -9.98 -3.88 -1.77
N HIS A 114 -10.80 -3.02 -1.17
CA HIS A 114 -12.18 -3.35 -0.80
C HIS A 114 -13.13 -3.50 -2.00
N GLY A 115 -14.19 -4.28 -1.83
CA GLY A 115 -15.26 -4.45 -2.81
C GLY A 115 -16.25 -3.28 -2.88
N SER A 116 -17.41 -3.52 -3.49
CA SER A 116 -18.43 -2.51 -3.79
C SER A 116 -19.30 -2.06 -2.61
N ALA A 117 -19.30 -2.78 -1.48
CA ALA A 117 -20.10 -2.50 -0.29
C ALA A 117 -21.56 -2.09 -0.60
N PRO A 118 -22.36 -2.98 -1.20
CA PRO A 118 -23.68 -2.64 -1.72
C PRO A 118 -24.64 -2.09 -0.64
N ASP A 119 -24.44 -2.49 0.62
CA ASP A 119 -25.27 -2.08 1.76
C ASP A 119 -25.18 -0.59 2.06
N ILE A 120 -24.06 0.05 1.72
CA ILE A 120 -23.85 1.50 1.94
C ILE A 120 -23.73 2.28 0.63
N ALA A 121 -23.95 1.65 -0.51
CA ALA A 121 -23.88 2.32 -1.80
C ALA A 121 -24.93 3.45 -1.90
N GLY A 122 -24.50 4.66 -2.29
CA GLY A 122 -25.37 5.83 -2.43
C GLY A 122 -25.71 6.54 -1.12
N THR A 123 -25.22 6.08 0.04
CA THR A 123 -25.53 6.68 1.35
C THR A 123 -24.56 7.78 1.80
N ASP A 124 -23.50 8.04 1.05
CA ASP A 124 -22.43 9.01 1.37
C ASP A 124 -21.64 8.66 2.68
N HIS A 125 -21.58 7.37 3.06
CA HIS A 125 -20.90 6.89 4.27
C HIS A 125 -19.55 6.19 4.02
N ALA A 126 -19.28 5.74 2.80
CA ALA A 126 -18.06 5.01 2.49
C ALA A 126 -16.80 5.85 2.71
N ASN A 127 -15.73 5.21 3.22
CA ASN A 127 -14.42 5.84 3.32
C ASN A 127 -13.80 5.98 1.91
N PRO A 128 -13.47 7.19 1.42
CA PRO A 128 -12.94 7.39 0.08
C PRO A 128 -11.41 7.28 0.00
N ILE A 129 -10.71 7.09 1.12
CA ILE A 129 -9.25 7.19 1.19
C ILE A 129 -8.57 6.18 0.26
N ALA A 130 -9.01 4.94 0.26
CA ALA A 130 -8.43 3.90 -0.60
C ALA A 130 -8.51 4.27 -2.09
N ALA A 131 -9.66 4.79 -2.55
CA ALA A 131 -9.84 5.23 -3.93
C ALA A 131 -8.96 6.46 -4.26
N ILE A 132 -8.88 7.43 -3.34
CA ILE A 132 -8.02 8.62 -3.49
C ILE A 132 -6.54 8.21 -3.58
N LEU A 133 -6.09 7.31 -2.71
CA LEU A 133 -4.70 6.83 -2.71
C LEU A 133 -4.40 5.93 -3.91
N SER A 134 -5.38 5.17 -4.44
CA SER A 134 -5.23 4.45 -5.71
C SER A 134 -5.00 5.43 -6.87
N GLY A 135 -5.67 6.59 -6.86
CA GLY A 135 -5.36 7.69 -7.78
C GLY A 135 -3.94 8.23 -7.63
N ALA A 136 -3.41 8.29 -6.41
CA ALA A 136 -2.00 8.67 -6.20
C ALA A 136 -1.02 7.61 -6.74
N LEU A 137 -1.34 6.32 -6.63
CA LEU A 137 -0.55 5.25 -7.25
C LEU A 137 -0.54 5.35 -8.78
N LEU A 138 -1.70 5.69 -9.38
CA LEU A 138 -1.80 5.95 -10.82
C LEU A 138 -0.88 7.10 -11.24
N LEU A 139 -0.87 8.21 -10.50
CA LEU A 139 -0.03 9.36 -10.78
C LEU A 139 1.47 9.03 -10.70
N ASP A 140 1.89 8.21 -9.74
CA ASP A 140 3.26 7.70 -9.69
C ASP A 140 3.64 6.91 -10.94
N GLU A 141 2.72 6.05 -11.40
CA GLU A 141 2.97 5.18 -12.56
C GLU A 141 3.07 5.96 -13.87
N VAL A 142 2.29 7.04 -14.03
CA VAL A 142 2.36 7.91 -15.22
C VAL A 142 3.44 8.99 -15.12
N GLY A 143 4.27 8.98 -14.08
CA GLY A 143 5.42 9.88 -13.94
C GLY A 143 5.11 11.24 -13.31
N GLU A 144 4.01 11.36 -12.57
CA GLU A 144 3.58 12.56 -11.86
C GLU A 144 3.74 12.44 -10.32
N PRO A 145 4.94 12.10 -9.80
CA PRO A 145 5.14 11.82 -8.37
C PRO A 145 4.86 13.04 -7.47
N LYS A 146 5.05 14.26 -7.96
CA LYS A 146 4.76 15.47 -7.18
C LYS A 146 3.25 15.60 -6.91
N ALA A 147 2.42 15.26 -7.89
CA ALA A 147 0.96 15.26 -7.73
C ALA A 147 0.51 14.12 -6.79
N ALA A 148 1.12 12.93 -6.92
CA ALA A 148 0.90 11.81 -6.02
C ALA A 148 1.21 12.16 -4.56
N ASP A 149 2.35 12.78 -4.30
CA ASP A 149 2.77 13.22 -2.95
C ASP A 149 1.86 14.32 -2.39
N ALA A 150 1.36 15.22 -3.24
CA ALA A 150 0.41 16.24 -2.81
C ALA A 150 -0.90 15.60 -2.32
N ILE A 151 -1.39 14.56 -3.00
CA ILE A 151 -2.58 13.82 -2.60
C ILE A 151 -2.35 13.05 -1.29
N ARG A 152 -1.26 12.30 -1.15
CA ARG A 152 -0.92 11.57 0.09
C ARG A 152 -0.88 12.50 1.29
N HIS A 153 -0.12 13.59 1.17
CA HIS A 153 -0.03 14.57 2.23
C HIS A 153 -1.39 15.23 2.55
N ALA A 154 -2.24 15.46 1.54
CA ALA A 154 -3.57 16.01 1.77
C ALA A 154 -4.46 15.03 2.56
N VAL A 155 -4.35 13.72 2.29
CA VAL A 155 -5.03 12.68 3.09
C VAL A 155 -4.52 12.69 4.52
N ASP A 156 -3.21 12.62 4.73
CA ASP A 156 -2.59 12.62 6.06
C ASP A 156 -3.03 13.85 6.87
N THR A 157 -2.90 15.05 6.28
CA THR A 157 -3.31 16.30 6.93
C THR A 157 -4.81 16.34 7.23
N THR A 158 -5.66 15.76 6.38
CA THR A 158 -7.11 15.68 6.64
C THR A 158 -7.38 14.81 7.86
N LEU A 159 -6.72 13.66 7.95
CA LEU A 159 -6.78 12.79 9.13
C LEU A 159 -6.22 13.45 10.39
N GLU A 160 -5.07 14.12 10.32
CA GLU A 160 -4.48 14.86 11.46
C GLU A 160 -5.39 15.96 12.00
N ASN A 161 -6.17 16.61 11.12
CA ASN A 161 -7.17 17.62 11.50
C ASN A 161 -8.48 17.03 12.01
N GLY A 162 -8.56 15.73 12.27
CA GLY A 162 -9.68 15.09 12.94
C GLY A 162 -10.82 14.64 12.03
N PHE A 163 -10.72 14.83 10.71
CA PHE A 163 -11.74 14.30 9.80
C PHE A 163 -11.67 12.77 9.77
N ARG A 164 -12.78 12.11 10.07
CA ARG A 164 -12.92 10.64 10.11
C ARG A 164 -14.22 10.23 9.46
N THR A 165 -14.20 9.23 8.60
CA THR A 165 -15.41 8.53 8.15
C THR A 165 -15.89 7.54 9.22
N GLY A 166 -17.12 7.03 9.11
CA GLY A 166 -17.72 6.21 10.15
C GLY A 166 -16.94 4.98 10.58
N ASP A 167 -16.18 4.39 9.68
CA ASP A 167 -15.27 3.25 9.94
C ASP A 167 -14.03 3.62 10.78
N LEU A 168 -13.68 4.90 10.86
CA LEU A 168 -12.52 5.43 11.59
C LEU A 168 -12.91 6.34 12.76
N ALA A 169 -14.16 6.76 12.84
CA ALA A 169 -14.65 7.64 13.89
C ALA A 169 -14.86 6.87 15.20
N SER A 170 -14.69 7.53 16.33
CA SER A 170 -14.96 6.94 17.64
C SER A 170 -16.45 6.80 17.94
N THR A 171 -17.25 7.69 17.37
CA THR A 171 -18.73 7.69 17.43
C THR A 171 -19.31 8.12 16.08
N ASP A 172 -20.57 7.78 15.82
CA ASP A 172 -21.25 8.19 14.58
C ASP A 172 -21.40 9.73 14.49
N GLU A 173 -21.50 10.40 15.62
CA GLU A 173 -21.62 11.88 15.70
C GLU A 173 -20.34 12.60 15.25
N ASP A 174 -19.19 11.96 15.40
CA ASP A 174 -17.88 12.49 14.98
C ASP A 174 -17.54 12.18 13.53
N ALA A 175 -18.36 11.36 12.86
CA ALA A 175 -18.12 10.91 11.50
C ALA A 175 -18.47 11.99 10.47
N VAL A 176 -17.60 12.13 9.45
CA VAL A 176 -17.87 12.94 8.27
C VAL A 176 -18.28 12.05 7.09
N SER A 177 -19.07 12.63 6.16
CA SER A 177 -19.48 11.91 4.96
C SER A 177 -18.33 11.71 3.97
N THR A 178 -18.48 10.75 3.05
CA THR A 178 -17.59 10.50 1.92
C THR A 178 -17.27 11.78 1.15
N SER A 179 -18.31 12.52 0.79
CA SER A 179 -18.21 13.75 0.00
C SER A 179 -17.52 14.88 0.77
N THR A 180 -17.72 14.97 2.08
CA THR A 180 -17.04 15.96 2.93
C THR A 180 -15.56 15.65 3.04
N PHE A 181 -15.18 14.41 3.32
CA PHE A 181 -13.78 13.99 3.36
C PHE A 181 -13.08 14.25 2.03
N GLY A 182 -13.68 13.84 0.91
CA GLY A 182 -13.13 14.05 -0.43
C GLY A 182 -12.90 15.52 -0.76
N ARG A 183 -13.82 16.42 -0.41
CA ARG A 183 -13.67 17.89 -0.61
C ARG A 183 -12.52 18.46 0.21
N GLU A 184 -12.35 18.02 1.45
CA GLU A 184 -11.23 18.45 2.30
C GLU A 184 -9.89 18.04 1.71
N VAL A 185 -9.77 16.80 1.26
CA VAL A 185 -8.55 16.32 0.58
C VAL A 185 -8.27 17.11 -0.69
N ALA A 186 -9.27 17.31 -1.56
CA ALA A 186 -9.11 18.06 -2.80
C ALA A 186 -8.66 19.51 -2.55
N THR A 187 -9.24 20.17 -1.54
CA THR A 187 -8.87 21.55 -1.16
C THR A 187 -7.42 21.65 -0.71
N ARG A 188 -6.94 20.67 0.08
CA ARG A 188 -5.56 20.65 0.59
C ARG A 188 -4.55 20.31 -0.51
N ALA A 189 -4.85 19.33 -1.36
CA ALA A 189 -4.01 18.94 -2.48
C ALA A 189 -3.76 20.11 -3.44
N THR A 190 -4.83 20.86 -3.79
CA THR A 190 -4.74 22.02 -4.69
C THR A 190 -3.90 23.15 -4.08
N LYS A 191 -4.06 23.46 -2.79
CA LYS A 191 -3.27 24.50 -2.09
C LYS A 191 -1.78 24.19 -2.07
N ARG A 192 -1.40 22.92 -1.99
CA ARG A 192 0.00 22.49 -1.98
C ARG A 192 0.63 22.56 -3.37
N SER A 193 -0.13 22.19 -4.41
CA SER A 193 0.32 22.29 -5.80
C SER A 193 0.71 23.72 -6.17
N LEU A 194 -0.11 24.71 -5.74
CA LEU A 194 0.14 26.13 -6.00
C LEU A 194 1.35 26.72 -5.22
N LYS A 195 1.80 26.11 -4.14
CA LYS A 195 2.97 26.58 -3.37
C LYS A 195 4.31 26.05 -3.91
N ASN A 196 4.27 25.05 -4.77
CA ASN A 196 5.46 24.39 -5.33
C ASN A 196 5.70 24.71 -6.82
N THR A 197 4.95 25.65 -7.36
CA THR A 197 5.13 26.32 -8.67
C THR A 197 5.77 27.68 -8.45
#